data_4b6fe943f6dfb5ca427ab6178f979e1e
#
_entry.id   4b6fe943f6dfb5ca427ab6178f979e1e
#
_cell.length_a   1.000
_cell.length_b   1.000
_cell.length_c   1.000
_cell.angle_alpha   90.00
_cell.angle_beta   90.00
_cell.angle_gamma   90.00
#
_symmetry.space_group_name_H-M   'P 1'
#
loop_
_entity.id
_entity.type
_entity.pdbx_description
1 polymer ?
#
loop_
_entity_poly.entity_id
_entity_poly.type
_entity_poly.pdbx_seq_one_letter_code
_entity_poly.pdbx_strand_id
1 'polypeptide(L)'
;RKELYEAAGRNRDYHVKAEDVKSLLPDWEGADGCIATNRITVEGYKVGYCYRENPDGGWDSGWRFTAGDESEAYMDDPNNAGIYKLNTICNDDPDIISLLNTPAPCAFERDENGVFQQIKDWKPDEDEEDPDMDILKQCQKWHEEDKHQKIVDALEAISAEERTPEMDMELARAYNNLADPSEPEGKKLLHRALELMQSHEEELGDTYSWNFRMGYAY
;
A
#
# COMPACT_ATOMS: atom_id res chain seq x y z
N ARG A 1 0.60 -5.74 -0.52
CA ARG A 1 2.01 -5.69 -0.04
C ARG A 1 2.41 -6.91 0.77
N LYS A 2 1.59 -7.40 1.73
CA LYS A 2 1.86 -8.65 2.46
C LYS A 2 2.03 -9.82 1.50
N GLU A 3 1.18 -9.91 0.50
CA GLU A 3 1.22 -10.92 -0.56
C GLU A 3 2.48 -10.83 -1.42
N LEU A 4 2.98 -9.61 -1.71
CA LEU A 4 4.27 -9.41 -2.41
C LEU A 4 5.47 -9.90 -1.57
N TYR A 5 5.45 -9.69 -0.25
CA TYR A 5 6.47 -10.24 0.65
C TYR A 5 6.42 -11.76 0.71
N GLU A 6 5.25 -12.36 0.74
CA GLU A 6 5.07 -13.80 0.70
C GLU A 6 5.48 -14.40 -0.66
N ALA A 7 5.26 -13.68 -1.75
CA ALA A 7 5.72 -14.05 -3.09
C ALA A 7 7.24 -13.95 -3.25
N ALA A 8 7.91 -13.02 -2.58
CA ALA A 8 9.37 -12.82 -2.65
C ALA A 8 10.20 -14.02 -2.15
N GLY A 9 9.61 -14.90 -1.31
CA GLY A 9 10.27 -16.12 -0.82
C GLY A 9 10.21 -17.33 -1.76
N ARG A 10 9.60 -17.20 -2.95
CA ARG A 10 9.50 -18.33 -3.89
C ARG A 10 10.78 -18.49 -4.69
N ASN A 11 11.20 -19.74 -4.88
CA ASN A 11 12.35 -20.08 -5.73
C ASN A 11 11.96 -19.83 -7.21
N ARG A 12 12.33 -18.64 -7.74
CA ARG A 12 12.11 -18.25 -9.13
C ARG A 12 13.37 -18.47 -9.94
N ASP A 13 13.22 -18.89 -11.18
CA ASP A 13 14.33 -19.00 -12.12
C ASP A 13 14.59 -17.63 -12.78
N TYR A 14 15.30 -16.78 -12.07
CA TYR A 14 15.59 -15.41 -12.50
C TYR A 14 16.43 -15.38 -13.79
N HIS A 15 16.15 -14.39 -14.65
CA HIS A 15 16.86 -14.15 -15.89
C HIS A 15 18.34 -13.88 -15.63
N VAL A 16 18.65 -12.93 -14.76
CA VAL A 16 20.02 -12.66 -14.29
C VAL A 16 20.26 -13.50 -13.02
N LYS A 17 21.25 -14.40 -13.08
CA LYS A 17 21.58 -15.25 -11.95
C LYS A 17 22.30 -14.46 -10.85
N ALA A 18 22.14 -14.90 -9.60
CA ALA A 18 22.70 -14.19 -8.45
C ALA A 18 24.22 -13.99 -8.54
N GLU A 19 24.93 -14.97 -9.10
CA GLU A 19 26.38 -14.94 -9.32
C GLU A 19 26.82 -13.96 -10.42
N ASP A 20 25.90 -13.57 -11.32
CA ASP A 20 26.18 -12.67 -12.45
C ASP A 20 25.83 -11.20 -12.12
N VAL A 21 25.17 -10.96 -10.99
CA VAL A 21 24.77 -9.61 -10.55
C VAL A 21 26.01 -8.76 -10.24
N LYS A 22 26.15 -7.64 -10.96
CA LYS A 22 27.23 -6.66 -10.80
C LYS A 22 26.76 -5.48 -9.93
N SER A 23 27.71 -4.86 -9.23
CA SER A 23 27.45 -3.58 -8.56
C SER A 23 27.46 -2.45 -9.60
N LEU A 24 26.27 -2.05 -10.06
CA LEU A 24 26.09 -0.98 -11.06
C LEU A 24 25.74 0.36 -10.40
N LEU A 25 25.39 0.35 -9.13
CA LEU A 25 25.01 1.53 -8.34
C LEU A 25 25.88 1.66 -7.08
N PRO A 26 27.23 1.72 -7.19
CA PRO A 26 28.13 1.69 -6.03
C PRO A 26 27.98 2.94 -5.13
N ASP A 27 27.56 4.07 -5.71
CA ASP A 27 27.43 5.36 -5.01
C ASP A 27 25.97 5.75 -4.77
N TRP A 28 25.03 4.78 -4.83
CA TRP A 28 23.63 5.05 -4.58
C TRP A 28 23.39 5.36 -3.10
N GLU A 29 22.83 6.51 -2.83
CA GLU A 29 22.46 6.94 -1.49
C GLU A 29 20.91 6.91 -1.33
N GLY A 30 20.43 6.40 -0.20
CA GLY A 30 19.02 6.34 0.14
C GLY A 30 18.39 4.96 -0.05
N ALA A 31 17.05 4.94 -0.05
CA ALA A 31 16.28 3.71 -0.21
C ALA A 31 16.51 3.11 -1.59
N ASP A 32 16.75 1.81 -1.66
CA ASP A 32 17.10 1.07 -2.88
C ASP A 32 16.06 -0.01 -3.26
N GLY A 33 14.97 -0.13 -2.49
CA GLY A 33 13.90 -1.06 -2.78
C GLY A 33 13.00 -0.56 -3.91
N CYS A 34 12.56 -1.47 -4.78
CA CYS A 34 11.64 -1.20 -5.88
C CYS A 34 10.73 -2.40 -6.13
N ILE A 35 9.70 -2.21 -6.94
CA ILE A 35 8.84 -3.30 -7.42
C ILE A 35 9.07 -3.49 -8.91
N ALA A 36 9.15 -4.75 -9.36
CA ALA A 36 9.25 -5.09 -10.78
C ALA A 36 8.45 -6.34 -11.11
N THR A 37 7.96 -6.43 -12.35
CA THR A 37 7.22 -7.59 -12.82
C THR A 37 8.14 -8.75 -13.20
N ASN A 38 7.59 -9.97 -13.18
CA ASN A 38 8.32 -11.17 -13.61
C ASN A 38 8.66 -11.16 -15.10
N ARG A 39 7.96 -10.36 -15.90
CA ARG A 39 8.32 -10.13 -17.30
C ARG A 39 9.76 -9.68 -17.44
N ILE A 40 10.23 -8.82 -16.52
CA ILE A 40 11.60 -8.34 -16.48
C ILE A 40 12.51 -9.39 -15.82
N THR A 41 12.22 -9.73 -14.58
CA THR A 41 13.15 -10.44 -13.70
C THR A 41 13.28 -11.93 -13.99
N VAL A 42 12.24 -12.55 -14.56
CA VAL A 42 12.18 -13.98 -14.87
C VAL A 42 12.24 -14.22 -16.38
N GLU A 43 11.44 -13.49 -17.16
CA GLU A 43 11.33 -13.71 -18.61
C GLU A 43 12.39 -12.92 -19.41
N GLY A 44 13.11 -11.97 -18.78
CA GLY A 44 14.21 -11.23 -19.38
C GLY A 44 13.80 -10.13 -20.37
N TYR A 45 12.56 -9.64 -20.27
CA TYR A 45 12.16 -8.48 -21.05
C TYR A 45 12.81 -7.20 -20.54
N LYS A 46 13.03 -6.26 -21.43
CA LYS A 46 13.47 -4.92 -21.08
C LYS A 46 12.33 -4.16 -20.35
N VAL A 47 12.72 -3.19 -19.54
CA VAL A 47 11.77 -2.23 -18.97
C VAL A 47 11.19 -1.40 -20.12
N GLY A 48 9.88 -1.50 -20.34
CA GLY A 48 9.15 -0.72 -21.33
C GLY A 48 8.47 0.49 -20.74
N TYR A 49 7.95 0.34 -19.50
CA TYR A 49 7.32 1.42 -18.75
C TYR A 49 7.82 1.40 -17.31
N CYS A 50 8.12 2.57 -16.76
CA CYS A 50 8.46 2.71 -15.35
C CYS A 50 7.99 4.05 -14.81
N TYR A 51 7.72 4.07 -13.50
CA TYR A 51 7.33 5.29 -12.82
C TYR A 51 7.91 5.35 -11.42
N ARG A 52 7.96 6.55 -10.89
CA ARG A 52 8.38 6.82 -9.52
C ARG A 52 7.27 7.59 -8.80
N GLU A 53 6.74 6.98 -7.78
CA GLU A 53 5.76 7.57 -6.86
C GLU A 53 6.44 8.01 -5.56
N ASN A 54 5.71 8.69 -4.69
CA ASN A 54 6.23 9.01 -3.37
C ASN A 54 6.51 7.70 -2.60
N PRO A 55 7.71 7.56 -2.01
CA PRO A 55 8.09 6.35 -1.30
C PRO A 55 7.15 6.01 -0.14
N ASP A 56 6.88 4.72 0.04
CA ASP A 56 6.15 4.22 1.17
C ASP A 56 7.10 3.50 2.14
N GLY A 57 7.61 4.25 3.09
CA GLY A 57 8.56 3.78 4.09
C GLY A 57 10.04 3.92 3.70
N GLY A 58 10.92 3.69 4.68
CA GLY A 58 12.35 3.98 4.55
C GLY A 58 13.16 3.04 3.65
N TRP A 59 12.59 1.93 3.18
CA TRP A 59 13.24 0.96 2.27
C TRP A 59 12.91 1.23 0.80
N ASP A 60 11.78 1.88 0.51
CA ASP A 60 11.22 2.05 -0.83
C ASP A 60 11.80 3.28 -1.52
N SER A 61 12.30 3.09 -2.73
CA SER A 61 12.78 4.18 -3.58
C SER A 61 11.65 4.90 -4.34
N GLY A 62 10.44 4.33 -4.32
CA GLY A 62 9.29 4.76 -5.11
C GLY A 62 9.26 4.22 -6.55
N TRP A 63 10.31 3.58 -7.02
CA TRP A 63 10.38 3.07 -8.40
C TRP A 63 9.57 1.78 -8.60
N ARG A 64 8.86 1.74 -9.74
CA ARG A 64 8.05 0.62 -10.24
C ARG A 64 8.42 0.36 -11.71
N PHE A 65 8.69 -0.90 -12.06
CA PHE A 65 9.19 -1.29 -13.37
C PHE A 65 8.31 -2.39 -13.97
N THR A 66 7.87 -2.17 -15.21
CA THR A 66 7.10 -3.12 -16.01
C THR A 66 7.69 -3.24 -17.40
N ALA A 67 7.37 -4.32 -18.11
CA ALA A 67 7.74 -4.47 -19.53
C ALA A 67 6.88 -3.57 -20.44
N GLY A 68 5.74 -3.08 -19.92
CA GLY A 68 4.85 -2.17 -20.63
C GLY A 68 3.82 -2.86 -21.54
N ASP A 69 3.82 -4.21 -21.56
CA ASP A 69 2.87 -5.02 -22.32
C ASP A 69 2.05 -5.97 -21.42
N GLU A 70 2.16 -5.81 -20.11
CA GLU A 70 1.39 -6.58 -19.15
C GLU A 70 -0.10 -6.27 -19.28
N SER A 71 -0.91 -7.33 -19.31
CA SER A 71 -2.38 -7.17 -19.26
C SER A 71 -2.84 -6.84 -17.83
N GLU A 72 -4.01 -6.23 -17.70
CA GLU A 72 -4.66 -5.98 -16.42
C GLU A 72 -4.73 -7.25 -15.56
N ALA A 73 -5.22 -8.37 -16.13
CA ALA A 73 -5.27 -9.66 -15.46
C ALA A 73 -3.89 -10.19 -14.99
N TYR A 74 -2.80 -9.81 -15.69
CA TYR A 74 -1.44 -10.13 -15.25
C TYR A 74 -1.04 -9.27 -14.05
N MET A 75 -1.37 -7.99 -14.08
CA MET A 75 -1.04 -7.06 -12.99
C MET A 75 -1.84 -7.32 -11.72
N ASP A 76 -3.06 -7.84 -11.83
CA ASP A 76 -3.93 -8.21 -10.71
C ASP A 76 -3.41 -9.42 -9.91
N ASP A 77 -2.53 -10.27 -10.49
CA ASP A 77 -1.94 -11.39 -9.78
C ASP A 77 -0.65 -10.95 -9.04
N PRO A 78 -0.65 -10.85 -7.71
CA PRO A 78 0.52 -10.44 -6.93
C PRO A 78 1.73 -11.36 -7.09
N ASN A 79 1.54 -12.58 -7.64
CA ASN A 79 2.62 -13.50 -7.93
C ASN A 79 3.45 -13.07 -9.16
N ASN A 80 2.93 -12.16 -9.98
CA ASN A 80 3.58 -11.68 -11.20
C ASN A 80 4.53 -10.52 -10.96
N ALA A 81 4.65 -10.03 -9.73
CA ALA A 81 5.61 -8.99 -9.36
C ALA A 81 6.41 -9.41 -8.12
N GLY A 82 7.44 -8.64 -7.80
CA GLY A 82 8.26 -8.84 -6.61
C GLY A 82 8.97 -7.57 -6.18
N ILE A 83 9.51 -7.62 -4.96
CA ILE A 83 10.31 -6.54 -4.38
C ILE A 83 11.78 -6.87 -4.61
N TYR A 84 12.50 -5.91 -5.15
CA TYR A 84 13.90 -6.04 -5.52
C TYR A 84 14.70 -4.82 -5.07
N LYS A 85 16.04 -4.92 -5.17
CA LYS A 85 16.90 -3.75 -5.11
C LYS A 85 16.99 -3.11 -6.49
N LEU A 86 17.11 -1.78 -6.55
CA LEU A 86 17.36 -1.06 -7.80
C LEU A 86 18.54 -1.65 -8.59
N ASN A 87 19.63 -1.99 -7.89
CA ASN A 87 20.80 -2.61 -8.52
C ASN A 87 20.45 -3.93 -9.23
N THR A 88 19.50 -4.70 -8.73
CA THR A 88 19.06 -5.94 -9.38
C THR A 88 18.41 -5.62 -10.72
N ILE A 89 17.46 -4.70 -10.76
CA ILE A 89 16.77 -4.33 -11.99
C ILE A 89 17.72 -3.64 -12.99
N CYS A 90 18.73 -2.90 -12.51
CA CYS A 90 19.79 -2.36 -13.37
C CYS A 90 20.63 -3.46 -14.04
N ASN A 91 20.73 -4.65 -13.48
CA ASN A 91 21.39 -5.77 -14.12
C ASN A 91 20.52 -6.43 -15.18
N ASP A 92 19.19 -6.42 -15.02
CA ASP A 92 18.24 -6.86 -16.05
C ASP A 92 18.18 -5.83 -17.19
N ASP A 93 18.16 -4.52 -16.86
CA ASP A 93 18.13 -3.43 -17.83
C ASP A 93 18.97 -2.22 -17.40
N PRO A 94 20.24 -2.09 -17.85
CA PRO A 94 21.10 -0.97 -17.48
C PRO A 94 20.63 0.40 -17.98
N ASP A 95 19.74 0.46 -18.97
CA ASP A 95 19.27 1.74 -19.56
C ASP A 95 18.50 2.57 -18.53
N ILE A 96 17.91 1.92 -17.49
CA ILE A 96 17.17 2.62 -16.43
C ILE A 96 18.05 3.45 -15.49
N ILE A 97 19.37 3.18 -15.45
CA ILE A 97 20.31 3.85 -14.51
C ILE A 97 20.23 5.36 -14.65
N SER A 98 20.13 5.85 -15.89
CA SER A 98 20.05 7.29 -16.18
C SER A 98 18.79 7.96 -15.65
N LEU A 99 17.74 7.20 -15.34
CA LEU A 99 16.43 7.70 -14.88
C LEU A 99 16.35 7.80 -13.35
N LEU A 100 17.11 6.98 -12.63
CA LEU A 100 16.91 6.72 -11.20
C LEU A 100 16.97 7.97 -10.30
N ASN A 101 17.72 9.00 -10.72
CA ASN A 101 17.84 10.26 -9.98
C ASN A 101 16.71 11.26 -10.28
N THR A 102 15.76 10.92 -11.16
CA THR A 102 14.62 11.80 -11.44
C THR A 102 13.73 11.89 -10.20
N PRO A 103 13.36 13.12 -9.76
CA PRO A 103 12.48 13.30 -8.61
C PRO A 103 11.09 12.68 -8.85
N ALA A 104 10.48 12.14 -7.79
CA ALA A 104 9.07 11.76 -7.79
C ALA A 104 8.14 13.00 -7.74
N PRO A 105 6.93 12.96 -8.33
CA PRO A 105 6.45 11.88 -9.20
C PRO A 105 6.97 12.00 -10.63
N CYS A 106 7.26 10.90 -11.30
CA CYS A 106 7.62 10.88 -12.72
C CYS A 106 7.32 9.52 -13.34
N ALA A 107 7.16 9.49 -14.67
CA ALA A 107 7.05 8.24 -15.43
C ALA A 107 7.77 8.35 -16.76
N PHE A 108 8.17 7.20 -17.27
CA PHE A 108 8.88 7.04 -18.54
C PHE A 108 8.31 5.85 -19.29
N GLU A 109 8.22 6.00 -20.59
CA GLU A 109 7.87 4.93 -21.53
C GLU A 109 8.98 4.80 -22.57
N ARG A 110 9.30 3.57 -22.94
CA ARG A 110 10.30 3.28 -23.95
C ARG A 110 9.64 3.34 -25.32
N ASP A 111 10.17 4.19 -26.21
CA ASP A 111 9.70 4.32 -27.58
C ASP A 111 10.13 3.15 -28.46
N GLU A 112 9.65 3.13 -29.71
CA GLU A 112 9.98 2.11 -30.71
C GLU A 112 11.49 2.03 -31.06
N ASN A 113 12.26 3.07 -30.76
CA ASN A 113 13.72 3.10 -30.96
C ASN A 113 14.47 2.61 -29.70
N GLY A 114 13.75 2.22 -28.65
CA GLY A 114 14.32 1.75 -27.40
C GLY A 114 14.77 2.88 -26.45
N VAL A 115 14.36 4.11 -26.69
CA VAL A 115 14.75 5.29 -25.88
C VAL A 115 13.62 5.65 -24.92
N PHE A 116 13.95 5.87 -23.65
CA PHE A 116 12.98 6.33 -22.67
C PHE A 116 12.56 7.78 -22.92
N GLN A 117 11.26 7.99 -23.00
CA GLN A 117 10.64 9.30 -23.11
C GLN A 117 9.90 9.58 -21.79
N GLN A 118 10.15 10.75 -21.18
CA GLN A 118 9.42 11.14 -20.00
C GLN A 118 7.99 11.53 -20.35
N ILE A 119 7.03 10.96 -19.63
CA ILE A 119 5.62 11.30 -19.77
C ILE A 119 5.38 12.62 -19.02
N LYS A 120 4.98 13.66 -19.77
CA LYS A 120 4.71 15.00 -19.21
C LYS A 120 3.42 14.94 -18.37
N ASP A 121 3.44 15.68 -17.28
CA ASP A 121 2.29 15.86 -16.39
C ASP A 121 1.72 14.53 -15.84
N TRP A 122 2.55 13.46 -15.87
CA TRP A 122 2.19 12.20 -15.26
C TRP A 122 1.98 12.39 -13.75
N LYS A 123 0.91 11.84 -13.28
CA LYS A 123 0.63 11.68 -11.86
C LYS A 123 0.48 10.20 -11.59
N PRO A 124 0.91 9.71 -10.40
CA PRO A 124 0.44 8.41 -9.95
C PRO A 124 -1.06 8.36 -10.16
N ASP A 125 -1.59 7.23 -10.59
CA ASP A 125 -3.02 7.02 -10.45
C ASP A 125 -3.30 7.39 -8.99
N GLU A 126 -3.91 8.55 -8.78
CA GLU A 126 -4.55 8.81 -7.52
C GLU A 126 -5.47 7.59 -7.45
N ASP A 127 -5.15 6.62 -6.58
CA ASP A 127 -6.13 5.61 -6.18
C ASP A 127 -7.41 6.40 -6.08
N GLU A 128 -8.42 6.16 -6.96
CA GLU A 128 -9.65 6.96 -6.95
C GLU A 128 -9.92 7.12 -5.49
N GLU A 129 -9.71 8.34 -4.94
CA GLU A 129 -9.69 8.51 -3.49
C GLU A 129 -11.05 8.00 -3.08
N ASP A 130 -11.06 6.71 -2.69
CA ASP A 130 -12.26 6.12 -2.13
C ASP A 130 -12.63 7.12 -1.03
N PRO A 131 -13.70 7.89 -1.21
CA PRO A 131 -14.07 8.93 -0.25
C PRO A 131 -14.14 8.34 1.16
N ASP A 132 -14.37 7.03 1.28
CA ASP A 132 -14.33 6.27 2.51
C ASP A 132 -12.89 6.09 3.02
N MET A 133 -11.90 5.91 2.12
CA MET A 133 -10.49 5.77 2.48
C MET A 133 -9.92 7.07 3.06
N ASP A 134 -10.34 8.23 2.60
CA ASP A 134 -9.90 9.51 3.16
C ASP A 134 -10.40 9.69 4.60
N ILE A 135 -11.65 9.36 4.89
CA ILE A 135 -12.19 9.43 6.25
C ILE A 135 -11.50 8.45 7.20
N LEU A 136 -11.14 7.24 6.74
CA LEU A 136 -10.41 6.27 7.57
C LEU A 136 -8.99 6.74 7.90
N LYS A 137 -8.27 7.31 6.93
CA LYS A 137 -6.97 7.96 7.17
C LYS A 137 -7.10 9.11 8.17
N GLN A 138 -8.15 9.91 8.03
CA GLN A 138 -8.42 11.01 8.96
C GLN A 138 -8.76 10.51 10.37
N CYS A 139 -9.52 9.42 10.50
CA CYS A 139 -9.80 8.76 11.78
C CYS A 139 -8.50 8.28 12.45
N GLN A 140 -7.59 7.67 11.69
CA GLN A 140 -6.29 7.23 12.21
C GLN A 140 -5.49 8.41 12.79
N LYS A 141 -5.40 9.52 12.07
CA LYS A 141 -4.75 10.74 12.53
C LYS A 141 -5.41 11.28 13.80
N TRP A 142 -6.74 11.31 13.87
CA TRP A 142 -7.46 11.76 15.07
C TRP A 142 -7.25 10.82 16.26
N HIS A 143 -7.06 9.51 16.04
CA HIS A 143 -6.69 8.59 17.12
C HIS A 143 -5.29 8.89 17.66
N GLU A 144 -4.31 9.21 16.81
CA GLU A 144 -2.94 9.58 17.21
C GLU A 144 -2.91 10.91 17.99
N GLU A 145 -3.88 11.79 17.73
CA GLU A 145 -4.05 13.10 18.39
C GLU A 145 -5.01 13.05 19.59
N ASP A 146 -5.48 11.87 20.04
CA ASP A 146 -6.50 11.66 21.09
C ASP A 146 -7.83 12.43 20.86
N LYS A 147 -8.14 12.73 19.57
CA LYS A 147 -9.35 13.49 19.17
C LYS A 147 -10.52 12.57 18.86
N HIS A 148 -10.82 11.62 19.74
CA HIS A 148 -11.82 10.57 19.52
C HIS A 148 -13.23 11.10 19.28
N GLN A 149 -13.60 12.25 19.89
CA GLN A 149 -14.91 12.86 19.64
C GLN A 149 -15.09 13.29 18.19
N LYS A 150 -14.04 13.77 17.52
CA LYS A 150 -14.12 14.12 16.10
C LYS A 150 -14.41 12.92 15.20
N ILE A 151 -13.92 11.74 15.57
CA ILE A 151 -14.21 10.50 14.86
C ILE A 151 -15.69 10.18 14.99
N VAL A 152 -16.23 10.27 16.21
CA VAL A 152 -17.66 10.06 16.46
C VAL A 152 -18.49 11.04 15.65
N ASP A 153 -18.19 12.34 15.73
CA ASP A 153 -18.94 13.39 15.05
C ASP A 153 -18.93 13.19 13.51
N ALA A 154 -17.80 12.80 12.95
CA ALA A 154 -17.65 12.59 11.51
C ALA A 154 -18.35 11.31 11.03
N LEU A 155 -18.17 10.19 11.72
CA LEU A 155 -18.75 8.91 11.30
C LEU A 155 -20.24 8.78 11.61
N GLU A 156 -20.75 9.39 12.70
CA GLU A 156 -22.18 9.46 12.96
C GLU A 156 -22.93 10.38 11.97
N ALA A 157 -22.23 11.31 11.30
CA ALA A 157 -22.81 12.10 10.21
C ALA A 157 -23.10 11.29 8.94
N ILE A 158 -22.44 10.13 8.78
CA ILE A 158 -22.68 9.17 7.72
C ILE A 158 -23.79 8.22 8.16
N SER A 159 -24.79 7.98 7.32
CA SER A 159 -25.87 7.06 7.69
C SER A 159 -25.34 5.63 7.93
N ALA A 160 -25.96 4.87 8.82
CA ALA A 160 -25.51 3.52 9.15
C ALA A 160 -25.47 2.56 7.94
N GLU A 161 -26.32 2.82 6.92
CA GLU A 161 -26.41 2.04 5.70
C GLU A 161 -25.28 2.38 4.70
N GLU A 162 -24.64 3.54 4.87
CA GLU A 162 -23.55 4.02 4.01
C GLU A 162 -22.17 3.78 4.65
N ARG A 163 -22.11 3.45 5.93
CA ARG A 163 -20.82 3.16 6.59
C ARG A 163 -20.33 1.77 6.22
N THR A 164 -19.01 1.68 5.95
CA THR A 164 -18.34 0.39 5.76
C THR A 164 -18.06 -0.29 7.11
N PRO A 165 -17.80 -1.62 7.12
CA PRO A 165 -17.37 -2.33 8.34
C PRO A 165 -16.15 -1.69 9.00
N GLU A 166 -15.20 -1.17 8.23
CA GLU A 166 -14.00 -0.50 8.73
C GLU A 166 -14.34 0.83 9.41
N MET A 167 -15.29 1.60 8.86
CA MET A 167 -15.79 2.83 9.51
C MET A 167 -16.46 2.52 10.84
N ASP A 168 -17.30 1.51 10.89
CA ASP A 168 -17.95 1.08 12.14
C ASP A 168 -16.94 0.57 13.16
N MET A 169 -15.84 -0.06 12.72
CA MET A 169 -14.72 -0.46 13.59
C MET A 169 -13.97 0.73 14.16
N GLU A 170 -13.74 1.79 13.39
CA GLU A 170 -13.11 3.03 13.90
C GLU A 170 -14.05 3.80 14.83
N LEU A 171 -15.35 3.82 14.53
CA LEU A 171 -16.37 4.38 15.42
C LEU A 171 -16.45 3.64 16.75
N ALA A 172 -16.46 2.30 16.73
CA ALA A 172 -16.43 1.47 17.94
C ALA A 172 -15.16 1.72 18.77
N ARG A 173 -14.00 1.88 18.11
CA ARG A 173 -12.75 2.24 18.77
C ARG A 173 -12.83 3.61 19.42
N ALA A 174 -13.43 4.59 18.76
CA ALA A 174 -13.60 5.92 19.33
C ALA A 174 -14.52 5.90 20.55
N TYR A 175 -15.63 5.15 20.51
CA TYR A 175 -16.51 4.96 21.68
C TYR A 175 -15.77 4.30 22.86
N ASN A 176 -14.97 3.26 22.61
CA ASN A 176 -14.18 2.61 23.65
C ASN A 176 -13.20 3.58 24.33
N ASN A 177 -12.56 4.45 23.53
CA ASN A 177 -11.58 5.42 24.04
C ASN A 177 -12.24 6.60 24.80
N LEU A 178 -13.48 6.95 24.46
CA LEU A 178 -14.25 8.00 25.15
C LEU A 178 -14.98 7.50 26.40
N ALA A 179 -15.17 6.20 26.52
CA ALA A 179 -16.00 5.64 27.58
C ALA A 179 -15.29 5.65 28.93
N ASP A 180 -15.92 6.28 29.92
CA ASP A 180 -15.63 6.04 31.33
C ASP A 180 -16.65 5.01 31.87
N PRO A 181 -16.23 3.77 32.15
CA PRO A 181 -17.15 2.71 32.60
C PRO A 181 -17.77 2.99 33.98
N SER A 182 -17.26 3.96 34.74
CA SER A 182 -17.85 4.38 36.02
C SER A 182 -19.10 5.26 35.82
N GLU A 183 -19.20 5.91 34.65
CA GLU A 183 -20.28 6.83 34.33
C GLU A 183 -21.39 6.17 33.48
N PRO A 184 -22.67 6.51 33.70
CA PRO A 184 -23.78 5.95 32.92
C PRO A 184 -23.64 6.19 31.41
N GLU A 185 -23.09 7.33 31.00
CA GLU A 185 -22.89 7.67 29.58
C GLU A 185 -21.77 6.85 28.97
N GLY A 186 -20.67 6.62 29.71
CA GLY A 186 -19.59 5.74 29.25
C GLY A 186 -20.07 4.30 29.01
N LYS A 187 -20.96 3.79 29.87
CA LYS A 187 -21.57 2.45 29.66
C LYS A 187 -22.41 2.38 28.38
N LYS A 188 -23.09 3.47 28.01
CA LYS A 188 -23.85 3.53 26.76
C LYS A 188 -22.89 3.51 25.54
N LEU A 189 -21.77 4.21 25.63
CA LEU A 189 -20.77 4.20 24.56
C LEU A 189 -20.18 2.81 24.37
N LEU A 190 -19.83 2.11 25.46
CA LEU A 190 -19.36 0.72 25.40
C LEU A 190 -20.41 -0.22 24.78
N HIS A 191 -21.69 -0.05 25.14
CA HIS A 191 -22.77 -0.84 24.57
C HIS A 191 -22.92 -0.61 23.06
N ARG A 192 -22.87 0.65 22.61
CA ARG A 192 -22.87 1.00 21.18
C ARG A 192 -21.68 0.40 20.44
N ALA A 193 -20.49 0.45 21.04
CA ALA A 193 -19.30 -0.18 20.45
C ALA A 193 -19.50 -1.69 20.26
N LEU A 194 -20.06 -2.39 21.25
CA LEU A 194 -20.37 -3.81 21.17
C LEU A 194 -21.39 -4.12 20.07
N GLU A 195 -22.47 -3.33 19.96
CA GLU A 195 -23.49 -3.52 18.93
C GLU A 195 -22.90 -3.39 17.52
N LEU A 196 -22.08 -2.35 17.26
CA LEU A 196 -21.39 -2.17 15.98
C LEU A 196 -20.46 -3.33 15.67
N MET A 197 -19.67 -3.76 16.62
CA MET A 197 -18.73 -4.85 16.41
C MET A 197 -19.43 -6.19 16.16
N GLN A 198 -20.50 -6.49 16.89
CA GLN A 198 -21.29 -7.70 16.73
C GLN A 198 -21.99 -7.76 15.37
N SER A 199 -22.41 -6.62 14.80
CA SER A 199 -23.01 -6.59 13.46
C SER A 199 -22.07 -7.02 12.35
N HIS A 200 -20.75 -6.96 12.58
CA HIS A 200 -19.70 -7.35 11.61
C HIS A 200 -18.90 -8.59 12.03
N GLU A 201 -19.42 -9.40 12.98
CA GLU A 201 -18.71 -10.59 13.49
C GLU A 201 -18.40 -11.61 12.40
N GLU A 202 -19.34 -11.86 11.47
CA GLU A 202 -19.14 -12.81 10.36
C GLU A 202 -18.02 -12.39 9.42
N GLU A 203 -17.80 -11.09 9.24
CA GLU A 203 -16.85 -10.55 8.29
C GLU A 203 -15.48 -10.29 8.92
N LEU A 204 -15.44 -9.79 10.15
CA LEU A 204 -14.24 -9.30 10.81
C LEU A 204 -13.82 -10.11 12.05
N GLY A 205 -14.65 -11.03 12.53
CA GLY A 205 -14.47 -11.75 13.81
C GLY A 205 -13.16 -12.53 13.93
N ASP A 206 -12.56 -12.94 12.83
CA ASP A 206 -11.26 -13.61 12.79
C ASP A 206 -10.06 -12.66 12.81
N THR A 207 -10.30 -11.33 12.78
CA THR A 207 -9.21 -10.34 12.79
C THR A 207 -8.72 -10.05 14.20
N TYR A 208 -7.38 -9.83 14.34
CA TYR A 208 -6.78 -9.43 15.61
C TYR A 208 -7.39 -8.12 16.15
N SER A 209 -7.62 -7.15 15.28
CA SER A 209 -8.16 -5.84 15.64
C SER A 209 -9.57 -5.94 16.22
N TRP A 210 -10.43 -6.77 15.64
CA TRP A 210 -11.79 -7.01 16.13
C TRP A 210 -11.77 -7.65 17.53
N ASN A 211 -11.03 -8.75 17.69
CA ASN A 211 -10.92 -9.46 18.97
C ASN A 211 -10.35 -8.59 20.09
N PHE A 212 -9.34 -7.77 19.78
CA PHE A 212 -8.74 -6.85 20.74
C PHE A 212 -9.75 -5.79 21.20
N ARG A 213 -10.51 -5.20 20.27
CA ARG A 213 -11.50 -4.15 20.57
C ARG A 213 -12.71 -4.71 21.32
N MET A 214 -13.16 -5.93 20.98
CA MET A 214 -14.22 -6.63 21.72
C MET A 214 -13.85 -6.81 23.20
N GLY A 215 -12.61 -7.26 23.46
CA GLY A 215 -12.14 -7.42 24.85
C GLY A 215 -12.07 -6.11 25.65
N TYR A 216 -12.04 -4.96 25.01
CA TYR A 216 -12.06 -3.64 25.65
C TYR A 216 -13.47 -3.18 26.02
N ALA A 217 -14.48 -3.63 25.28
CA ALA A 217 -15.88 -3.23 25.46
C ALA A 217 -16.63 -4.10 26.48
N TYR A 218 -16.08 -5.27 26.84
CA TYR A 218 -16.60 -6.15 27.90
C TYR A 218 -16.07 -5.74 29.28
#